data_d11e069c769af35f8c1f047e463debf0
#
_entry.id   d11e069c769af35f8c1f047e463debf0
#
_cell.length_a   1.000
_cell.length_b   1.000
_cell.length_c   1.000
_cell.angle_alpha   90.00
_cell.angle_beta   90.00
_cell.angle_gamma   90.00
#
_symmetry.space_group_name_H-M   'P 1'
#
loop_
_entity.id
_entity.type
_entity.pdbx_description
1 polymer ?
#
loop_
_entity_poly.entity_id
_entity_poly.type
_entity_poly.pdbx_seq_one_letter_code
_entity_poly.pdbx_strand_id
1 'polypeptide(L)'
;HKGAWIELRPNDLKNAERFCGAKPELSLDDALRLTGTEGELLMRMPVHRFDAGPRLQSVLEQYHQQKAPDPLPAPEGFSGQLRPYQERGLGWLAFLHRFDQGACLADDMGLGKTIQLLAFLQHLKAEQELKRPVLLVAPTSVLTNWRREAELFTPELKVTEHYGPRRPSTPAELKKALKEVDLVLTSYGLLQR
;
A
#
# COMPACT_ATOMS: atom_id res chain seq x y z
N HIS A 1 -10.03 37.49 20.30
CA HIS A 1 -10.86 36.61 21.12
C HIS A 1 -10.70 37.03 22.59
N LYS A 2 -11.77 37.31 23.27
CA LYS A 2 -11.77 37.84 24.68
C LYS A 2 -10.95 39.13 24.88
N GLY A 3 -10.92 40.05 23.89
CA GLY A 3 -10.24 41.34 23.99
C GLY A 3 -8.70 41.29 23.81
N ALA A 4 -8.13 40.15 23.47
CA ALA A 4 -6.71 40.06 23.12
C ALA A 4 -6.50 40.32 21.62
N TRP A 5 -5.49 41.13 21.30
CA TRP A 5 -5.05 41.34 19.93
C TRP A 5 -4.27 40.11 19.45
N ILE A 6 -4.57 39.64 18.23
CA ILE A 6 -3.86 38.54 17.59
C ILE A 6 -3.15 39.12 16.37
N GLU A 7 -1.84 38.98 16.31
CA GLU A 7 -1.05 39.32 15.12
C GLU A 7 -1.21 38.21 14.09
N LEU A 8 -1.83 38.51 12.95
CA LEU A 8 -1.92 37.61 11.81
C LEU A 8 -0.73 37.88 10.89
N ARG A 9 0.13 36.87 10.73
CA ARG A 9 1.24 36.96 9.77
C ARG A 9 0.70 36.85 8.33
N PRO A 10 1.29 37.57 7.35
CA PRO A 10 0.86 37.50 5.95
C PRO A 10 0.77 36.09 5.37
N ASN A 11 1.64 35.17 5.85
CA ASN A 11 1.61 33.77 5.44
C ASN A 11 0.41 33.00 6.00
N ASP A 12 -0.08 33.35 7.19
CA ASP A 12 -1.24 32.70 7.80
C ASP A 12 -2.51 33.06 7.03
N LEU A 13 -2.64 34.32 6.58
CA LEU A 13 -3.74 34.77 5.74
C LEU A 13 -3.73 34.07 4.37
N LYS A 14 -2.57 33.98 3.70
CA LYS A 14 -2.45 33.27 2.43
C LYS A 14 -2.77 31.77 2.55
N ASN A 15 -2.37 31.15 3.65
CA ASN A 15 -2.68 29.75 3.92
C ASN A 15 -4.18 29.54 4.19
N ALA A 16 -4.82 30.47 4.93
CA ALA A 16 -6.27 30.45 5.19
C ALA A 16 -7.07 30.65 3.89
N GLU A 17 -6.70 31.63 3.06
CA GLU A 17 -7.34 31.86 1.75
C GLU A 17 -7.23 30.62 0.84
N ARG A 18 -6.04 29.98 0.81
CA ARG A 18 -5.80 28.77 0.03
C ARG A 18 -6.63 27.58 0.53
N PHE A 19 -6.80 27.46 1.84
CA PHE A 19 -7.63 26.44 2.47
C PHE A 19 -9.12 26.68 2.22
N CYS A 20 -9.60 27.90 2.38
CA CYS A 20 -11.02 28.24 2.16
C CYS A 20 -11.43 28.18 0.68
N GLY A 21 -10.49 28.40 -0.24
CA GLY A 21 -10.73 28.31 -1.69
C GLY A 21 -10.60 26.89 -2.28
N ALA A 22 -9.97 25.98 -1.58
CA ALA A 22 -9.83 24.58 -1.99
C ALA A 22 -10.90 23.74 -1.25
N LYS A 23 -11.47 22.74 -1.97
CA LYS A 23 -12.11 21.61 -1.31
C LYS A 23 -11.01 20.57 -1.10
N PRO A 24 -10.32 20.52 0.04
CA PRO A 24 -9.24 19.56 0.23
C PRO A 24 -9.86 18.16 0.23
N GLU A 25 -9.46 17.34 -0.72
CA GLU A 25 -9.68 15.91 -0.64
C GLU A 25 -8.70 15.37 0.41
N LEU A 26 -9.24 14.92 1.53
CA LEU A 26 -8.47 14.28 2.59
C LEU A 26 -8.30 12.81 2.24
N SER A 27 -7.06 12.35 2.19
CA SER A 27 -6.77 10.93 2.15
C SER A 27 -7.12 10.28 3.51
N LEU A 28 -7.29 8.95 3.52
CA LEU A 28 -7.48 8.23 4.78
C LEU A 28 -6.26 8.38 5.71
N ASP A 29 -5.05 8.47 5.15
CA ASP A 29 -3.81 8.72 5.91
C ASP A 29 -3.86 10.08 6.63
N ASP A 30 -4.32 11.14 5.95
CA ASP A 30 -4.53 12.45 6.57
C ASP A 30 -5.56 12.37 7.69
N ALA A 31 -6.66 11.64 7.48
CA ALA A 31 -7.69 11.45 8.50
C ALA A 31 -7.16 10.68 9.72
N LEU A 32 -6.37 9.63 9.52
CA LEU A 32 -5.73 8.87 10.60
C LEU A 32 -4.76 9.74 11.41
N ARG A 33 -3.94 10.56 10.75
CA ARG A 33 -3.04 11.50 11.43
C ARG A 33 -3.81 12.54 12.24
N LEU A 34 -4.88 13.09 11.68
CA LEU A 34 -5.70 14.11 12.35
C LEU A 34 -6.43 13.58 13.59
N THR A 35 -6.64 12.27 13.68
CA THR A 35 -7.28 11.65 14.88
C THR A 35 -6.28 11.22 15.94
N GLY A 36 -4.99 11.08 15.59
CA GLY A 36 -3.96 10.50 16.48
C GLY A 36 -3.18 11.50 17.32
N THR A 37 -3.11 12.77 16.93
CA THR A 37 -2.25 13.77 17.59
C THR A 37 -2.91 15.15 17.68
N GLU A 38 -2.97 15.72 18.89
CA GLU A 38 -3.36 17.12 19.05
C GLU A 38 -2.31 18.04 18.39
N GLY A 39 -2.77 18.95 17.52
CA GLY A 39 -1.93 19.97 16.91
C GLY A 39 -1.31 19.61 15.56
N GLU A 40 -1.76 18.55 14.91
CA GLU A 40 -1.33 18.27 13.53
C GLU A 40 -1.71 19.39 12.56
N LEU A 41 -0.85 19.58 11.56
CA LEU A 41 -0.97 20.65 10.57
C LEU A 41 -1.58 20.09 9.28
N LEU A 42 -2.79 20.48 8.95
CA LEU A 42 -3.33 20.29 7.60
C LEU A 42 -3.04 21.52 6.75
N MET A 43 -2.34 21.36 5.63
CA MET A 43 -1.92 22.48 4.77
C MET A 43 -1.24 23.63 5.55
N ARG A 44 -0.43 23.31 6.56
CA ARG A 44 0.25 24.24 7.49
C ARG A 44 -0.67 25.02 8.44
N MET A 45 -1.91 24.60 8.61
CA MET A 45 -2.82 25.15 9.62
C MET A 45 -3.07 24.14 10.73
N PRO A 46 -3.05 24.56 12.01
CA PRO A 46 -3.35 23.65 13.11
C PRO A 46 -4.81 23.23 13.07
N VAL A 47 -5.04 21.92 13.11
CA VAL A 47 -6.38 21.34 13.22
C VAL A 47 -6.70 21.16 14.69
N HIS A 48 -7.71 21.89 15.18
CA HIS A 48 -8.17 21.79 16.56
C HIS A 48 -9.25 20.74 16.78
N ARG A 49 -9.96 20.37 15.73
CA ARG A 49 -11.02 19.38 15.78
C ARG A 49 -11.23 18.75 14.40
N PHE A 50 -11.38 17.46 14.39
CA PHE A 50 -11.71 16.67 13.21
C PHE A 50 -12.95 15.82 13.52
N ASP A 51 -14.04 16.05 12.80
CA ASP A 51 -15.27 15.28 12.91
C ASP A 51 -15.42 14.35 11.71
N ALA A 52 -15.25 13.06 11.95
CA ALA A 52 -15.42 12.03 10.93
C ALA A 52 -16.90 11.69 10.73
N GLY A 53 -17.35 11.56 9.50
CA GLY A 53 -18.65 11.00 9.19
C GLY A 53 -18.77 9.53 9.64
N PRO A 54 -19.99 8.95 9.80
CA PRO A 54 -20.20 7.62 10.41
C PRO A 54 -19.38 6.49 9.75
N ARG A 55 -19.21 6.52 8.44
CA ARG A 55 -18.39 5.54 7.71
C ARG A 55 -16.92 5.63 8.06
N LEU A 56 -16.37 6.85 8.08
CA LEU A 56 -14.98 7.08 8.40
C LEU A 56 -14.74 6.80 9.89
N GLN A 57 -15.67 7.17 10.75
CA GLN A 57 -15.59 6.92 12.18
C GLN A 57 -15.49 5.41 12.49
N SER A 58 -16.31 4.56 11.84
CA SER A 58 -16.22 3.10 12.02
C SER A 58 -14.87 2.53 11.56
N VAL A 59 -14.29 3.08 10.51
CA VAL A 59 -12.95 2.71 10.02
C VAL A 59 -11.87 3.12 11.03
N LEU A 60 -11.95 4.35 11.54
CA LEU A 60 -11.02 4.88 12.54
C LEU A 60 -11.11 4.08 13.85
N GLU A 61 -12.32 3.73 14.28
CA GLU A 61 -12.54 2.90 15.46
C GLU A 61 -11.94 1.51 15.31
N GLN A 62 -12.10 0.85 14.16
CA GLN A 62 -11.47 -0.43 13.86
C GLN A 62 -9.94 -0.32 13.88
N TYR A 63 -9.39 0.75 13.33
CA TYR A 63 -7.96 1.02 13.32
C TYR A 63 -7.43 1.30 14.74
N HIS A 64 -8.09 2.14 15.51
CA HIS A 64 -7.68 2.50 16.88
C HIS A 64 -7.90 1.38 17.90
N GLN A 65 -8.89 0.52 17.71
CA GLN A 65 -9.12 -0.62 18.60
C GLN A 65 -8.02 -1.68 18.51
N GLN A 66 -7.03 -1.50 17.62
CA GLN A 66 -5.89 -2.40 17.43
C GLN A 66 -6.28 -3.89 17.43
N LYS A 67 -7.50 -4.21 17.04
CA LYS A 67 -7.86 -5.59 16.78
C LYS A 67 -6.95 -6.06 15.65
N ALA A 68 -6.00 -6.90 15.99
CA ALA A 68 -5.23 -7.60 14.97
C ALA A 68 -6.23 -8.17 13.96
N PRO A 69 -6.08 -7.88 12.68
CA PRO A 69 -6.98 -8.41 11.67
C PRO A 69 -6.99 -9.93 11.75
N ASP A 70 -8.14 -10.52 11.46
CA ASP A 70 -8.29 -11.97 11.50
C ASP A 70 -7.27 -12.63 10.55
N PRO A 71 -6.64 -13.74 10.96
CA PRO A 71 -5.79 -14.51 10.08
C PRO A 71 -6.56 -14.96 8.83
N LEU A 72 -5.95 -14.84 7.66
CA LEU A 72 -6.52 -15.34 6.42
C LEU A 72 -5.83 -16.66 6.03
N PRO A 73 -6.58 -17.70 5.71
CA PRO A 73 -6.02 -18.94 5.20
C PRO A 73 -5.41 -18.72 3.81
N ALA A 74 -4.64 -19.71 3.34
CA ALA A 74 -4.11 -19.70 1.99
C ALA A 74 -5.25 -19.51 0.97
N PRO A 75 -5.14 -18.52 0.04
CA PRO A 75 -6.20 -18.23 -0.92
C PRO A 75 -6.32 -19.31 -1.99
N GLU A 76 -7.45 -19.32 -2.68
CA GLU A 76 -7.65 -20.19 -3.85
C GLU A 76 -6.57 -19.94 -4.91
N GLY A 77 -6.06 -21.01 -5.53
CA GLY A 77 -4.95 -20.96 -6.49
C GLY A 77 -3.55 -20.83 -5.85
N PHE A 78 -3.45 -20.81 -4.53
CA PHE A 78 -2.17 -20.86 -3.83
C PHE A 78 -1.75 -22.33 -3.59
N SER A 79 -0.54 -22.67 -4.06
CA SER A 79 0.04 -24.02 -3.91
C SER A 79 0.88 -24.09 -2.65
N GLY A 80 0.37 -24.73 -1.60
CA GLY A 80 1.07 -24.92 -0.34
C GLY A 80 0.22 -24.61 0.88
N GLN A 81 0.86 -24.56 2.04
CA GLN A 81 0.22 -24.22 3.30
C GLN A 81 0.93 -23.05 3.95
N LEU A 82 0.17 -22.06 4.41
CA LEU A 82 0.69 -20.97 5.21
C LEU A 82 0.82 -21.44 6.67
N ARG A 83 1.87 -21.00 7.34
CA ARG A 83 2.01 -21.16 8.78
C ARG A 83 1.10 -20.15 9.50
N PRO A 84 0.67 -20.40 10.75
CA PRO A 84 -0.25 -19.52 11.47
C PRO A 84 0.19 -18.05 11.54
N TYR A 85 1.50 -17.80 11.63
CA TYR A 85 2.02 -16.42 11.62
C TYR A 85 1.95 -15.80 10.21
N GLN A 86 2.09 -16.60 9.13
CA GLN A 86 1.96 -16.13 7.75
C GLN A 86 0.49 -15.83 7.41
N GLU A 87 -0.46 -16.59 7.93
CA GLU A 87 -1.90 -16.30 7.82
C GLU A 87 -2.25 -14.98 8.52
N ARG A 88 -1.65 -14.70 9.69
CA ARG A 88 -1.77 -13.39 10.34
C ARG A 88 -1.17 -12.27 9.50
N GLY A 89 0.01 -12.50 8.92
CA GLY A 89 0.66 -11.53 8.03
C GLY A 89 -0.17 -11.25 6.77
N LEU A 90 -0.76 -12.28 6.18
CA LEU A 90 -1.69 -12.15 5.04
C LEU A 90 -2.93 -11.33 5.42
N GLY A 91 -3.57 -11.64 6.55
CA GLY A 91 -4.71 -10.89 7.05
C GLY A 91 -4.37 -9.42 7.30
N TRP A 92 -3.18 -9.15 7.84
CA TRP A 92 -2.68 -7.79 8.06
C TRP A 92 -2.44 -7.03 6.75
N LEU A 93 -1.83 -7.67 5.74
CA LEU A 93 -1.64 -7.06 4.42
C LEU A 93 -2.98 -6.74 3.75
N ALA A 94 -3.94 -7.68 3.78
CA ALA A 94 -5.28 -7.48 3.23
C ALA A 94 -6.04 -6.38 3.97
N PHE A 95 -5.92 -6.31 5.28
CA PHE A 95 -6.49 -5.24 6.09
C PHE A 95 -5.98 -3.87 5.68
N LEU A 96 -4.66 -3.67 5.60
CA LEU A 96 -4.05 -2.41 5.20
C LEU A 96 -4.43 -2.01 3.76
N HIS A 97 -4.47 -3.00 2.85
CA HIS A 97 -4.87 -2.77 1.46
C HIS A 97 -6.28 -2.19 1.33
N ARG A 98 -7.25 -2.64 2.15
CA ARG A 98 -8.63 -2.10 2.16
C ARG A 98 -8.68 -0.61 2.48
N PHE A 99 -7.67 -0.10 3.15
CA PHE A 99 -7.58 1.30 3.56
C PHE A 99 -6.55 2.09 2.73
N ASP A 100 -6.09 1.55 1.59
CA ASP A 100 -5.04 2.15 0.76
C ASP A 100 -3.76 2.49 1.56
N GLN A 101 -3.50 1.74 2.65
CA GLN A 101 -2.32 1.95 3.49
C GLN A 101 -1.14 1.13 3.00
N GLY A 102 0.05 1.74 3.03
CA GLY A 102 1.30 1.02 2.84
C GLY A 102 1.58 0.06 3.98
N ALA A 103 2.28 -1.04 3.67
CA ALA A 103 2.65 -2.07 4.64
C ALA A 103 4.17 -2.26 4.69
N CYS A 104 4.68 -2.59 5.88
CA CYS A 104 6.08 -3.00 6.07
C CYS A 104 6.12 -4.38 6.74
N LEU A 105 6.39 -5.41 5.96
CA LEU A 105 6.51 -6.79 6.47
C LEU A 105 7.92 -6.98 7.06
N ALA A 106 8.04 -6.82 8.38
CA ALA A 106 9.31 -6.75 9.12
C ALA A 106 9.69 -8.07 9.81
N ASP A 107 9.18 -9.20 9.34
CA ASP A 107 9.57 -10.53 9.86
C ASP A 107 11.07 -10.76 9.71
N ASP A 108 11.66 -11.60 10.56
CA ASP A 108 13.05 -12.01 10.47
C ASP A 108 13.37 -12.71 9.13
N MET A 109 14.65 -12.78 8.79
CA MET A 109 15.10 -13.48 7.59
C MET A 109 14.73 -14.98 7.67
N GLY A 110 14.26 -15.53 6.53
CA GLY A 110 13.89 -16.96 6.45
C GLY A 110 12.46 -17.26 6.88
N LEU A 111 11.68 -16.32 7.41
CA LEU A 111 10.28 -16.55 7.81
C LEU A 111 9.27 -16.50 6.65
N GLY A 112 9.75 -16.45 5.41
CA GLY A 112 8.90 -16.57 4.22
C GLY A 112 8.10 -15.30 3.89
N LYS A 113 8.73 -14.12 3.99
CA LYS A 113 8.11 -12.86 3.53
C LYS A 113 7.68 -12.91 2.06
N THR A 114 8.49 -13.56 1.20
CA THR A 114 8.15 -13.79 -0.21
C THR A 114 6.84 -14.57 -0.34
N ILE A 115 6.71 -15.65 0.41
CA ILE A 115 5.51 -16.51 0.40
C ILE A 115 4.28 -15.71 0.84
N GLN A 116 4.40 -14.89 1.89
CA GLN A 116 3.29 -14.05 2.38
C GLN A 116 2.87 -13.01 1.32
N LEU A 117 3.83 -12.36 0.65
CA LEU A 117 3.51 -11.41 -0.42
C LEU A 117 2.89 -12.09 -1.63
N LEU A 118 3.39 -13.26 -2.04
CA LEU A 118 2.79 -14.04 -3.13
C LEU A 118 1.37 -14.49 -2.78
N ALA A 119 1.13 -14.97 -1.56
CA ALA A 119 -0.20 -15.32 -1.08
C ALA A 119 -1.13 -14.10 -1.08
N PHE A 120 -0.63 -12.92 -0.70
CA PHE A 120 -1.40 -11.69 -0.77
C PHE A 120 -1.78 -11.31 -2.20
N LEU A 121 -0.85 -11.38 -3.17
CA LEU A 121 -1.15 -11.12 -4.57
C LEU A 121 -2.16 -12.13 -5.14
N GLN A 122 -2.05 -13.40 -4.77
CA GLN A 122 -3.01 -14.44 -5.15
C GLN A 122 -4.39 -14.17 -4.52
N HIS A 123 -4.45 -13.71 -3.27
CA HIS A 123 -5.69 -13.29 -2.63
C HIS A 123 -6.36 -12.14 -3.39
N LEU A 124 -5.62 -11.09 -3.72
CA LEU A 124 -6.15 -9.98 -4.53
C LEU A 124 -6.65 -10.43 -5.90
N LYS A 125 -5.98 -11.41 -6.51
CA LYS A 125 -6.43 -11.99 -7.79
C LYS A 125 -7.72 -12.78 -7.63
N ALA A 126 -7.82 -13.63 -6.61
CA ALA A 126 -9.03 -14.41 -6.31
C ALA A 126 -10.24 -13.50 -6.03
N GLU A 127 -10.04 -12.41 -5.29
CA GLU A 127 -11.07 -11.40 -5.00
C GLU A 127 -11.34 -10.42 -6.16
N GLN A 128 -10.67 -10.60 -7.31
CA GLN A 128 -10.76 -9.71 -8.48
C GLN A 128 -10.36 -8.25 -8.19
N GLU A 129 -9.54 -8.03 -7.19
CA GLU A 129 -9.01 -6.72 -6.82
C GLU A 129 -7.68 -6.38 -7.53
N LEU A 130 -7.01 -7.37 -8.10
CA LEU A 130 -5.77 -7.19 -8.87
C LEU A 130 -6.07 -6.63 -10.29
N LYS A 131 -6.44 -5.37 -10.37
CA LYS A 131 -6.86 -4.71 -11.63
C LYS A 131 -5.71 -4.24 -12.52
N ARG A 132 -4.50 -4.20 -12.00
CA ARG A 132 -3.29 -3.70 -12.70
C ARG A 132 -2.10 -4.56 -12.29
N PRO A 133 -1.08 -4.67 -13.17
CA PRO A 133 0.18 -5.33 -12.81
C PRO A 133 0.82 -4.71 -11.58
N VAL A 134 1.25 -5.54 -10.66
CA VAL A 134 2.06 -5.12 -9.50
C VAL A 134 3.52 -5.06 -9.91
N LEU A 135 4.22 -4.01 -9.54
CA LEU A 135 5.65 -3.85 -9.78
C LEU A 135 6.43 -4.28 -8.53
N LEU A 136 7.23 -5.33 -8.67
CA LEU A 136 8.17 -5.76 -7.65
C LEU A 136 9.57 -5.29 -8.01
N VAL A 137 10.16 -4.52 -7.13
CA VAL A 137 11.51 -3.97 -7.27
C VAL A 137 12.42 -4.61 -6.25
N ALA A 138 13.46 -5.29 -6.73
CA ALA A 138 14.40 -5.98 -5.86
C ALA A 138 15.83 -5.98 -6.45
N PRO A 139 16.87 -6.31 -5.67
CA PRO A 139 18.19 -6.56 -6.20
C PRO A 139 18.17 -7.69 -7.26
N THR A 140 18.94 -7.53 -8.33
CA THR A 140 18.98 -8.52 -9.43
C THR A 140 19.31 -9.94 -8.96
N SER A 141 20.11 -10.07 -7.89
CA SER A 141 20.51 -11.37 -7.33
C SER A 141 19.34 -12.20 -6.78
N VAL A 142 18.22 -11.56 -6.41
CA VAL A 142 17.06 -12.26 -5.83
C VAL A 142 15.87 -12.39 -6.79
N LEU A 143 15.88 -11.71 -7.95
CA LEU A 143 14.76 -11.73 -8.91
C LEU A 143 14.47 -13.14 -9.44
N THR A 144 15.51 -13.93 -9.73
CA THR A 144 15.33 -15.32 -10.17
C THR A 144 14.67 -16.18 -9.10
N ASN A 145 14.97 -15.92 -7.82
CA ASN A 145 14.33 -16.63 -6.71
C ASN A 145 12.85 -16.25 -6.58
N TRP A 146 12.53 -14.96 -6.73
CA TRP A 146 11.15 -14.46 -6.76
C TRP A 146 10.33 -15.13 -7.86
N ARG A 147 10.89 -15.25 -9.06
CA ARG A 147 10.21 -15.94 -10.16
C ARG A 147 9.95 -17.41 -9.83
N ARG A 148 10.97 -18.13 -9.33
CA ARG A 148 10.83 -19.55 -8.99
C ARG A 148 9.81 -19.77 -7.87
N GLU A 149 9.78 -18.92 -6.85
CA GLU A 149 8.81 -19.02 -5.78
C GLU A 149 7.39 -18.69 -6.26
N ALA A 150 7.23 -17.71 -7.15
CA ALA A 150 5.95 -17.41 -7.77
C ALA A 150 5.42 -18.60 -8.60
N GLU A 151 6.26 -19.22 -9.44
CA GLU A 151 5.89 -20.41 -10.21
C GLU A 151 5.50 -21.59 -9.31
N LEU A 152 6.14 -21.72 -8.15
CA LEU A 152 5.88 -22.80 -7.19
C LEU A 152 4.59 -22.58 -6.37
N PHE A 153 4.42 -21.38 -5.81
CA PHE A 153 3.36 -21.11 -4.84
C PHE A 153 2.12 -20.47 -5.46
N THR A 154 2.26 -19.77 -6.58
CA THR A 154 1.17 -19.04 -7.23
C THR A 154 1.22 -19.25 -8.75
N PRO A 155 1.04 -20.50 -9.23
CA PRO A 155 1.20 -20.82 -10.65
C PRO A 155 0.21 -20.09 -11.56
N GLU A 156 -0.89 -19.58 -11.02
CA GLU A 156 -1.86 -18.79 -11.75
C GLU A 156 -1.48 -17.33 -11.94
N LEU A 157 -0.50 -16.80 -11.16
CA LEU A 157 -0.01 -15.44 -11.35
C LEU A 157 0.88 -15.36 -12.60
N LYS A 158 0.48 -14.53 -13.54
CA LYS A 158 1.26 -14.27 -14.76
C LYS A 158 2.40 -13.32 -14.43
N VAL A 159 3.60 -13.87 -14.30
CA VAL A 159 4.83 -13.13 -13.96
C VAL A 159 5.63 -12.78 -15.20
N THR A 160 6.08 -11.54 -15.30
CA THR A 160 7.01 -11.10 -16.34
C THR A 160 8.25 -10.45 -15.75
N GLU A 161 9.37 -10.56 -16.47
CA GLU A 161 10.65 -9.99 -16.07
C GLU A 161 10.95 -8.74 -16.90
N HIS A 162 11.15 -7.62 -16.23
CA HIS A 162 11.62 -6.38 -16.84
C HIS A 162 13.03 -6.06 -16.35
N TYR A 163 13.98 -6.98 -16.63
CA TYR A 163 15.41 -6.80 -16.39
C TYR A 163 16.24 -7.63 -17.39
N GLY A 164 17.54 -7.36 -17.42
CA GLY A 164 18.45 -8.06 -18.33
C GLY A 164 18.36 -7.60 -19.80
N PRO A 165 19.07 -8.30 -20.71
CA PRO A 165 19.21 -7.87 -22.10
C PRO A 165 17.96 -8.08 -22.96
N ARG A 166 17.05 -8.98 -22.56
CA ARG A 166 15.83 -9.32 -23.31
C ARG A 166 14.61 -8.49 -22.88
N ARG A 167 14.78 -7.50 -22.00
CA ARG A 167 13.66 -6.67 -21.55
C ARG A 167 13.10 -5.83 -22.70
N PRO A 168 11.80 -5.53 -22.71
CA PRO A 168 11.23 -4.54 -23.60
C PRO A 168 12.00 -3.21 -23.53
N SER A 169 12.41 -2.69 -24.67
CA SER A 169 13.23 -1.47 -24.77
C SER A 169 12.43 -0.23 -25.17
N THR A 170 11.26 -0.43 -25.75
CA THR A 170 10.36 0.65 -26.16
C THR A 170 9.06 0.66 -25.35
N PRO A 171 8.41 1.83 -25.19
CA PRO A 171 7.11 1.92 -24.53
C PRO A 171 6.03 1.01 -25.17
N ALA A 172 6.07 0.82 -26.49
CA ALA A 172 5.14 -0.03 -27.22
C ALA A 172 5.35 -1.51 -26.87
N GLU A 173 6.59 -1.97 -26.85
CA GLU A 173 6.94 -3.33 -26.44
C GLU A 173 6.57 -3.57 -24.97
N LEU A 174 6.86 -2.60 -24.10
CA LEU A 174 6.51 -2.70 -22.69
C LEU A 174 4.98 -2.80 -22.52
N LYS A 175 4.21 -1.94 -23.17
CA LYS A 175 2.75 -2.00 -23.13
C LYS A 175 2.20 -3.34 -23.62
N LYS A 176 2.84 -3.93 -24.64
CA LYS A 176 2.47 -5.27 -25.14
C LYS A 176 2.83 -6.37 -24.14
N ALA A 177 4.02 -6.27 -23.52
CA ALA A 177 4.49 -7.24 -22.53
C ALA A 177 3.67 -7.22 -21.23
N LEU A 178 3.08 -6.07 -20.88
CA LEU A 178 2.25 -5.90 -19.68
C LEU A 178 0.78 -6.30 -19.88
N LYS A 179 0.37 -6.68 -21.10
CA LYS A 179 -0.98 -7.22 -21.30
C LYS A 179 -1.12 -8.53 -20.55
N GLU A 180 -2.18 -8.61 -19.74
CA GLU A 180 -2.52 -9.82 -18.98
C GLU A 180 -1.41 -10.31 -18.04
N VAL A 181 -0.59 -9.42 -17.51
CA VAL A 181 0.44 -9.71 -16.51
C VAL A 181 -0.05 -9.27 -15.14
N ASP A 182 0.20 -10.10 -14.12
CA ASP A 182 -0.17 -9.80 -12.74
C ASP A 182 1.01 -9.21 -11.95
N LEU A 183 2.23 -9.71 -12.21
CA LEU A 183 3.43 -9.31 -11.47
C LEU A 183 4.60 -9.04 -12.43
N VAL A 184 5.20 -7.87 -12.29
CA VAL A 184 6.40 -7.45 -13.02
C VAL A 184 7.58 -7.42 -12.07
N LEU A 185 8.62 -8.19 -12.37
CA LEU A 185 9.87 -8.21 -11.62
C LEU A 185 10.88 -7.26 -12.27
N THR A 186 11.41 -6.31 -11.52
CA THR A 186 12.43 -5.37 -11.99
C THR A 186 13.48 -5.06 -10.93
N SER A 187 14.55 -4.38 -11.33
CA SER A 187 15.64 -4.01 -10.43
C SER A 187 15.69 -2.52 -10.16
N TYR A 188 16.27 -2.13 -9.01
CA TYR A 188 16.48 -0.73 -8.62
C TYR A 188 17.20 0.09 -9.69
N GLY A 189 18.21 -0.46 -10.35
CA GLY A 189 18.98 0.25 -11.37
C GLY A 189 18.19 0.58 -12.65
N LEU A 190 17.01 -0.02 -12.86
CA LEU A 190 16.13 0.29 -13.99
C LEU A 190 15.10 1.36 -13.66
N LEU A 191 14.77 1.56 -12.40
CA LEU A 191 13.87 2.64 -11.97
C LEU A 191 14.52 4.03 -12.03
N GLN A 192 15.85 4.09 -12.03
CA GLN A 192 16.60 5.35 -12.04
C GLN A 192 16.92 5.86 -13.46
N ARG A 193 16.49 5.15 -14.48
CA ARG A 193 16.74 5.48 -15.92
C ARG A 193 15.47 5.88 -16.63
#